data_ee2d60e2215ceebc82baf0a587a94a64
#
_entry.id   ee2d60e2215ceebc82baf0a587a94a64
#
_cell.length_a   1.000
_cell.length_b   1.000
_cell.length_c   1.000
_cell.angle_alpha   90.00
_cell.angle_beta   90.00
_cell.angle_gamma   90.00
#
_symmetry.space_group_name_H-M   'P 1'
#
loop_
_entity.id
_entity.type
_entity.pdbx_description
1 polymer ?
#
loop_
_entity_poly.entity_id
_entity_poly.type
_entity_poly.pdbx_seq_one_letter_code
_entity_poly.pdbx_strand_id
1 'polypeptide(L)'
;PVPEGRLRSKFLAVGGHDATVRILSLEPEGLLSPLAVQAVAAAPHSLHAMDAAAGGEGGAGGLFLHAGLSNGVLLRTEVDRVGGQLSDTRTRFLGTKPPKLRPAVIGGRQAMLCMSSRPWLGYTAGGRFALTPLAYEALADATGLSSEQCPEGVVAVTKDELRVVLVEGLGETFNSTAAPLSYTPRDFVVDEDRKLVAVIEAEHGARGVRGGDGAAGAGASGMDVDGESGAGAAAANGNGNGA
;
A
#
# COMPACT_ATOMS: atom_id res chain seq x y z
N PRO A 1 6.78 -16.39 -4.49
CA PRO A 1 6.92 -16.60 -3.03
C PRO A 1 6.76 -18.06 -2.67
N VAL A 2 7.49 -18.51 -1.66
CA VAL A 2 7.37 -19.87 -1.14
C VAL A 2 6.34 -19.85 -0.03
N PRO A 3 5.31 -20.73 -0.06
CA PRO A 3 4.31 -20.80 0.99
C PRO A 3 4.93 -21.10 2.36
N GLU A 4 4.32 -20.59 3.41
CA GLU A 4 4.75 -20.83 4.78
C GLU A 4 4.77 -22.35 5.09
N GLY A 5 5.82 -22.83 5.73
CA GLY A 5 6.02 -24.25 6.01
C GLY A 5 6.49 -25.12 4.82
N ARG A 6 6.75 -24.52 3.66
CA ARG A 6 7.29 -25.23 2.48
C ARG A 6 8.69 -24.72 2.13
N LEU A 7 9.50 -25.61 1.57
CA LEU A 7 10.85 -25.27 1.06
C LEU A 7 10.84 -24.88 -0.42
N ARG A 8 9.73 -25.07 -1.13
CA ARG A 8 9.63 -24.89 -2.59
C ARG A 8 8.35 -24.15 -2.96
N SER A 9 8.42 -23.37 -4.04
CA SER A 9 7.26 -22.76 -4.66
C SER A 9 6.34 -23.83 -5.25
N LYS A 10 5.03 -23.58 -5.19
CA LYS A 10 4.00 -24.47 -5.73
C LYS A 10 3.70 -24.16 -7.20
N PHE A 11 3.89 -22.91 -7.62
CA PHE A 11 3.51 -22.41 -8.93
C PHE A 11 4.68 -21.76 -9.66
N LEU A 12 4.67 -21.84 -10.98
CA LEU A 12 5.51 -21.10 -11.90
C LEU A 12 4.62 -20.21 -12.77
N ALA A 13 4.85 -18.90 -12.74
CA ALA A 13 4.19 -17.97 -13.65
C ALA A 13 5.04 -17.74 -14.89
N VAL A 14 4.45 -17.87 -16.07
CA VAL A 14 5.12 -17.69 -17.37
C VAL A 14 4.34 -16.68 -18.20
N GLY A 15 5.04 -15.65 -18.70
CA GLY A 15 4.52 -14.72 -19.69
C GLY A 15 4.91 -15.12 -21.08
N GLY A 16 3.94 -15.25 -21.98
CA GLY A 16 4.16 -15.63 -23.37
C GLY A 16 4.14 -14.44 -24.32
N HIS A 17 4.87 -14.55 -25.42
CA HIS A 17 4.79 -13.57 -26.53
C HIS A 17 3.42 -13.58 -27.23
N ASP A 18 2.65 -14.63 -27.03
CA ASP A 18 1.26 -14.77 -27.47
C ASP A 18 0.25 -13.95 -26.66
N ALA A 19 0.74 -12.96 -25.89
CA ALA A 19 -0.05 -12.15 -24.98
C ALA A 19 -0.88 -12.99 -23.98
N THR A 20 -0.26 -14.00 -23.40
CA THR A 20 -0.84 -14.80 -22.31
C THR A 20 0.03 -14.81 -21.07
N VAL A 21 -0.60 -14.94 -19.92
CA VAL A 21 0.03 -15.28 -18.65
C VAL A 21 -0.47 -16.65 -18.26
N ARG A 22 0.44 -17.55 -17.93
CA ARG A 22 0.16 -18.94 -17.59
C ARG A 22 0.69 -19.25 -16.20
N ILE A 23 -0.10 -19.97 -15.42
CA ILE A 23 0.32 -20.56 -14.15
C ILE A 23 0.48 -22.05 -14.35
N LEU A 24 1.68 -22.52 -14.07
CA LEU A 24 2.02 -23.94 -14.18
C LEU A 24 2.25 -24.53 -12.78
N SER A 25 1.91 -25.79 -12.61
CA SER A 25 2.17 -26.55 -11.39
C SER A 25 3.66 -26.89 -11.27
N LEU A 26 4.20 -26.78 -10.05
CA LEU A 26 5.52 -27.33 -9.69
C LEU A 26 5.41 -28.54 -8.76
N GLU A 27 4.20 -29.04 -8.55
CA GLU A 27 3.98 -30.26 -7.76
C GLU A 27 4.45 -31.49 -8.56
N PRO A 28 5.03 -32.50 -7.91
CA PRO A 28 5.62 -33.67 -8.58
C PRO A 28 4.61 -34.44 -9.44
N GLU A 29 3.35 -34.55 -8.99
CA GLU A 29 2.31 -35.32 -9.67
C GLU A 29 1.78 -34.65 -10.95
N GLY A 30 1.97 -33.34 -11.08
CA GLY A 30 1.50 -32.55 -12.21
C GLY A 30 2.54 -31.52 -12.67
N LEU A 31 3.81 -31.89 -12.68
CA LEU A 31 4.90 -30.98 -13.00
C LEU A 31 4.73 -30.34 -14.38
N LEU A 32 4.76 -28.99 -14.39
CA LEU A 32 4.57 -28.14 -15.57
C LEU A 32 3.18 -28.26 -16.23
N SER A 33 2.21 -28.90 -15.60
CA SER A 33 0.85 -28.88 -16.10
C SER A 33 0.24 -27.46 -15.97
N PRO A 34 -0.48 -26.97 -16.99
CA PRO A 34 -1.13 -25.67 -16.93
C PRO A 34 -2.31 -25.70 -15.95
N LEU A 35 -2.31 -24.80 -14.96
CA LEU A 35 -3.39 -24.64 -13.99
C LEU A 35 -4.33 -23.51 -14.42
N ALA A 36 -3.76 -22.40 -14.92
CA ALA A 36 -4.52 -21.27 -15.44
C ALA A 36 -3.82 -20.64 -16.64
N VAL A 37 -4.60 -20.14 -17.58
CA VAL A 37 -4.15 -19.37 -18.73
C VAL A 37 -5.05 -18.15 -18.85
N GLN A 38 -4.45 -16.98 -18.86
CA GLN A 38 -5.16 -15.71 -19.01
C GLN A 38 -4.61 -14.93 -20.20
N ALA A 39 -5.46 -14.54 -21.14
CA ALA A 39 -5.12 -13.59 -22.17
C ALA A 39 -5.01 -12.19 -21.59
N VAL A 40 -4.02 -11.44 -22.04
CA VAL A 40 -3.74 -10.07 -21.60
C VAL A 40 -3.67 -9.13 -22.82
N ALA A 41 -3.80 -7.82 -22.58
CA ALA A 41 -3.92 -6.84 -23.65
C ALA A 41 -2.65 -6.67 -24.53
N ALA A 42 -1.49 -7.09 -24.03
CA ALA A 42 -0.23 -7.03 -24.76
C ALA A 42 0.76 -8.03 -24.13
N ALA A 43 1.82 -8.38 -24.86
CA ALA A 43 2.78 -9.36 -24.37
C ALA A 43 3.42 -8.94 -23.04
N PRO A 44 3.46 -9.84 -22.02
CA PRO A 44 4.15 -9.60 -20.77
C PRO A 44 5.66 -9.42 -21.00
N HIS A 45 6.20 -8.31 -20.48
CA HIS A 45 7.62 -7.99 -20.55
C HIS A 45 8.35 -8.38 -19.24
N SER A 46 7.67 -8.27 -18.10
CA SER A 46 8.20 -8.64 -16.80
C SER A 46 7.10 -9.19 -15.90
N LEU A 47 7.45 -10.10 -15.00
CA LEU A 47 6.55 -10.70 -14.03
C LEU A 47 7.13 -10.56 -12.63
N HIS A 48 6.29 -10.31 -11.64
CA HIS A 48 6.66 -10.30 -10.24
C HIS A 48 5.50 -10.81 -9.38
N ALA A 49 5.78 -11.77 -8.50
CA ALA A 49 4.79 -12.27 -7.55
C ALA A 49 5.06 -11.67 -6.16
N MET A 50 4.02 -11.16 -5.51
CA MET A 50 4.10 -10.52 -4.21
C MET A 50 2.98 -11.01 -3.31
N ASP A 51 3.34 -11.31 -2.05
CA ASP A 51 2.36 -11.57 -1.01
C ASP A 51 1.83 -10.24 -0.47
N ALA A 52 0.51 -10.09 -0.43
CA ALA A 52 -0.07 -9.06 0.40
C ALA A 52 0.10 -9.50 1.85
N ALA A 53 0.88 -8.76 2.63
CA ALA A 53 0.97 -9.01 4.06
C ALA A 53 -0.43 -8.99 4.67
N ALA A 54 -0.74 -9.99 5.48
CA ALA A 54 -1.98 -10.02 6.25
C ALA A 54 -2.06 -8.75 7.10
N GLY A 55 -2.92 -7.83 6.74
CA GLY A 55 -3.14 -6.58 7.47
C GLY A 55 -4.09 -6.83 8.63
N GLY A 56 -3.60 -7.28 9.77
CA GLY A 56 -4.40 -7.53 10.96
C GLY A 56 -4.58 -9.01 11.31
N GLU A 57 -4.90 -9.27 12.57
CA GLU A 57 -5.15 -10.61 13.09
C GLU A 57 -6.25 -11.34 12.30
N GLY A 58 -5.88 -12.41 11.61
CA GLY A 58 -6.81 -13.33 10.96
C GLY A 58 -7.07 -13.12 9.44
N GLY A 59 -6.46 -12.15 8.78
CA GLY A 59 -6.59 -12.00 7.32
C GLY A 59 -5.57 -12.87 6.58
N ALA A 60 -6.01 -13.87 5.84
CA ALA A 60 -5.15 -14.58 4.91
C ALA A 60 -4.66 -13.60 3.83
N GLY A 61 -3.37 -13.26 3.85
CA GLY A 61 -2.77 -12.41 2.83
C GLY A 61 -2.92 -13.02 1.45
N GLY A 62 -3.40 -12.24 0.46
CA GLY A 62 -3.54 -12.70 -0.94
C GLY A 62 -2.18 -12.86 -1.62
N LEU A 63 -2.06 -13.80 -2.53
CA LEU A 63 -0.93 -13.89 -3.46
C LEU A 63 -1.30 -13.16 -4.74
N PHE A 64 -0.48 -12.19 -5.13
CA PHE A 64 -0.73 -11.40 -6.34
C PHE A 64 0.39 -11.54 -7.34
N LEU A 65 0.03 -11.77 -8.58
CA LEU A 65 0.92 -11.71 -9.71
C LEU A 65 0.79 -10.34 -10.40
N HIS A 66 1.92 -9.69 -10.58
CA HIS A 66 2.03 -8.45 -11.31
C HIS A 66 2.71 -8.73 -12.64
N ALA A 67 2.18 -8.18 -13.73
CA ALA A 67 2.76 -8.27 -15.06
C ALA A 67 2.91 -6.87 -15.68
N GLY A 68 4.12 -6.52 -16.05
CA GLY A 68 4.40 -5.35 -16.88
C GLY A 68 4.22 -5.72 -18.34
N LEU A 69 3.28 -5.08 -19.03
CA LEU A 69 2.94 -5.37 -20.41
C LEU A 69 3.72 -4.46 -21.39
N SER A 70 3.93 -4.93 -22.59
CA SER A 70 4.69 -4.20 -23.63
C SER A 70 4.07 -2.85 -24.02
N ASN A 71 2.79 -2.64 -23.76
CA ASN A 71 2.06 -1.39 -23.99
C ASN A 71 2.11 -0.39 -22.82
N GLY A 72 2.96 -0.62 -21.82
CA GLY A 72 3.12 0.31 -20.68
C GLY A 72 2.11 0.11 -19.56
N VAL A 73 1.28 -0.91 -19.61
CA VAL A 73 0.29 -1.25 -18.60
C VAL A 73 0.90 -2.19 -17.56
N LEU A 74 0.65 -1.90 -16.28
CA LEU A 74 0.83 -2.82 -15.18
C LEU A 74 -0.49 -3.57 -14.97
N LEU A 75 -0.46 -4.88 -15.07
CA LEU A 75 -1.55 -5.78 -14.71
C LEU A 75 -1.26 -6.38 -13.34
N ARG A 76 -2.27 -6.44 -12.48
CA ARG A 76 -2.26 -7.14 -11.19
C ARG A 76 -3.42 -8.12 -11.17
N THR A 77 -3.14 -9.36 -10.84
CA THR A 77 -4.16 -10.42 -10.71
C THR A 77 -3.91 -11.22 -9.44
N GLU A 78 -4.95 -11.62 -8.77
CA GLU A 78 -4.87 -12.51 -7.62
C GLU A 78 -4.67 -13.95 -8.07
N VAL A 79 -3.79 -14.67 -7.38
CA VAL A 79 -3.50 -16.08 -7.62
C VAL A 79 -4.04 -16.89 -6.45
N ASP A 80 -4.98 -17.78 -6.71
CA ASP A 80 -5.45 -18.70 -5.68
C ASP A 80 -4.31 -19.60 -5.20
N ARG A 81 -4.04 -19.57 -3.91
CA ARG A 81 -2.94 -20.33 -3.29
C ARG A 81 -3.13 -21.86 -3.35
N VAL A 82 -4.35 -22.32 -3.57
CA VAL A 82 -4.70 -23.74 -3.62
C VAL A 82 -4.65 -24.26 -5.05
N GLY A 83 -5.44 -23.68 -5.93
CA GLY A 83 -5.63 -24.16 -7.31
C GLY A 83 -4.82 -23.43 -8.36
N GLY A 84 -4.17 -22.30 -8.02
CA GLY A 84 -3.40 -21.49 -8.98
C GLY A 84 -4.26 -20.73 -9.98
N GLN A 85 -5.58 -20.63 -9.75
CA GLN A 85 -6.47 -19.87 -10.63
C GLN A 85 -6.23 -18.36 -10.50
N LEU A 86 -6.47 -17.63 -11.58
CA LEU A 86 -6.29 -16.18 -11.66
C LEU A 86 -7.65 -15.48 -11.53
N SER A 87 -7.73 -14.46 -10.67
CA SER A 87 -8.96 -13.70 -10.40
C SER A 87 -8.64 -12.24 -10.09
N ASP A 88 -9.66 -11.39 -9.95
CA ASP A 88 -9.57 -9.95 -9.63
C ASP A 88 -8.47 -9.21 -10.39
N THR A 89 -8.52 -9.32 -11.72
CA THR A 89 -7.54 -8.66 -12.58
C THR A 89 -7.80 -7.17 -12.66
N ARG A 90 -6.77 -6.38 -12.32
CA ARG A 90 -6.79 -4.92 -12.39
C ARG A 90 -5.62 -4.43 -13.23
N THR A 91 -5.83 -3.36 -13.96
CA THR A 91 -4.82 -2.76 -14.83
C THR A 91 -4.59 -1.30 -14.48
N ARG A 92 -3.36 -0.84 -14.66
CA ARG A 92 -2.98 0.56 -14.51
C ARG A 92 -1.93 0.94 -15.54
N PHE A 93 -2.16 2.01 -16.27
CA PHE A 93 -1.17 2.56 -17.19
C PHE A 93 -0.08 3.31 -16.42
N LEU A 94 1.20 2.94 -16.60
CA LEU A 94 2.34 3.54 -15.92
C LEU A 94 3.15 4.49 -16.80
N GLY A 95 3.04 4.38 -18.10
CA GLY A 95 3.78 5.17 -19.05
C GLY A 95 3.93 4.47 -20.39
N THR A 96 4.62 5.07 -21.34
CA THR A 96 4.78 4.54 -22.71
C THR A 96 5.83 3.43 -22.82
N LYS A 97 6.70 3.28 -21.81
CA LYS A 97 7.72 2.21 -21.80
C LYS A 97 7.18 0.98 -21.08
N PRO A 98 7.48 -0.23 -21.57
CA PRO A 98 7.13 -1.47 -20.86
C PRO A 98 7.63 -1.45 -19.41
N PRO A 99 6.75 -1.68 -18.42
CA PRO A 99 7.18 -1.71 -17.02
C PRO A 99 8.11 -2.89 -16.76
N LYS A 100 9.30 -2.61 -16.20
CA LYS A 100 10.18 -3.63 -15.62
C LYS A 100 9.87 -3.71 -14.14
N LEU A 101 9.60 -4.91 -13.65
CA LEU A 101 9.24 -5.17 -12.26
C LEU A 101 10.42 -5.83 -11.54
N ARG A 102 10.82 -5.27 -10.40
CA ARG A 102 11.93 -5.78 -9.58
C ARG A 102 11.53 -5.79 -8.11
N PRO A 103 11.92 -6.85 -7.37
CA PRO A 103 11.68 -6.89 -5.94
C PRO A 103 12.53 -5.86 -5.20
N ALA A 104 11.98 -5.34 -4.12
CA ALA A 104 12.68 -4.52 -3.14
C ALA A 104 12.11 -4.81 -1.75
N VAL A 105 12.88 -4.49 -0.71
CA VAL A 105 12.42 -4.48 0.67
C VAL A 105 12.58 -3.07 1.20
N ILE A 106 11.52 -2.51 1.77
CA ILE A 106 11.52 -1.14 2.27
C ILE A 106 10.71 -1.11 3.57
N GLY A 107 11.33 -0.64 4.65
CA GLY A 107 10.71 -0.62 5.98
C GLY A 107 10.28 -2.01 6.46
N GLY A 108 11.12 -3.05 6.24
CA GLY A 108 10.82 -4.44 6.58
C GLY A 108 9.70 -5.07 5.76
N ARG A 109 9.18 -4.39 4.73
CA ARG A 109 8.06 -4.86 3.92
C ARG A 109 8.48 -5.18 2.50
N GLN A 110 7.86 -6.21 1.94
CA GLN A 110 8.01 -6.49 0.51
C GLN A 110 7.41 -5.34 -0.31
N ALA A 111 8.20 -4.85 -1.24
CA ALA A 111 7.83 -3.84 -2.20
C ALA A 111 8.27 -4.26 -3.60
N MET A 112 7.74 -3.59 -4.60
CA MET A 112 8.05 -3.82 -6.00
C MET A 112 8.39 -2.49 -6.68
N LEU A 113 9.56 -2.41 -7.28
CA LEU A 113 9.93 -1.31 -8.15
C LEU A 113 9.37 -1.56 -9.54
N CYS A 114 8.64 -0.59 -10.07
CA CYS A 114 8.09 -0.63 -11.42
C CYS A 114 8.73 0.50 -12.23
N MET A 115 9.62 0.15 -13.12
CA MET A 115 10.35 1.11 -13.96
C MET A 115 9.69 1.19 -15.33
N SER A 116 9.12 2.34 -15.65
CA SER A 116 8.52 2.68 -16.95
C SER A 116 9.07 4.02 -17.41
N SER A 117 8.24 4.94 -17.90
CA SER A 117 8.66 6.31 -18.24
C SER A 117 9.14 7.09 -17.02
N ARG A 118 8.65 6.73 -15.82
CA ARG A 118 9.16 7.13 -14.51
C ARG A 118 9.16 5.91 -13.58
N PRO A 119 9.93 5.94 -12.50
CA PRO A 119 9.87 4.87 -11.51
C PRO A 119 8.63 5.00 -10.61
N TRP A 120 8.08 3.85 -10.26
CA TRP A 120 6.97 3.69 -9.33
C TRP A 120 7.34 2.68 -8.27
N LEU A 121 6.75 2.83 -7.10
CA LEU A 121 6.87 1.88 -6.00
C LEU A 121 5.51 1.27 -5.70
N GLY A 122 5.42 -0.05 -5.84
CA GLY A 122 4.26 -0.85 -5.45
C GLY A 122 4.50 -1.54 -4.11
N TYR A 123 3.57 -1.41 -3.18
CA TYR A 123 3.64 -2.04 -1.86
C TYR A 123 2.25 -2.24 -1.27
N THR A 124 2.16 -3.04 -0.22
CA THR A 124 0.90 -3.24 0.50
C THR A 124 0.92 -2.47 1.82
N ALA A 125 -0.07 -1.59 2.02
CA ALA A 125 -0.29 -0.84 3.25
C ALA A 125 -1.73 -1.01 3.71
N GLY A 126 -1.94 -1.38 4.99
CA GLY A 126 -3.28 -1.59 5.55
C GLY A 126 -4.14 -2.58 4.75
N GLY A 127 -3.55 -3.66 4.23
CA GLY A 127 -4.24 -4.66 3.42
C GLY A 127 -4.59 -4.21 1.98
N ARG A 128 -4.19 -3.01 1.57
CA ARG A 128 -4.43 -2.47 0.24
C ARG A 128 -3.13 -2.30 -0.53
N PHE A 129 -3.16 -2.65 -1.81
CA PHE A 129 -2.04 -2.38 -2.70
C PHE A 129 -2.02 -0.89 -3.07
N ALA A 130 -0.92 -0.23 -2.73
CA ALA A 130 -0.60 1.14 -3.11
C ALA A 130 0.45 1.13 -4.23
N LEU A 131 0.34 2.06 -5.15
CA LEU A 131 1.29 2.27 -6.22
C LEU A 131 1.58 3.77 -6.31
N THR A 132 2.75 4.16 -5.85
CA THR A 132 3.15 5.56 -5.68
C THR A 132 4.24 5.91 -6.70
N PRO A 133 4.10 6.99 -7.48
CA PRO A 133 5.18 7.46 -8.32
C PRO A 133 6.32 8.01 -7.47
N LEU A 134 7.55 7.68 -7.82
CA LEU A 134 8.71 8.27 -7.17
C LEU A 134 9.08 9.57 -7.88
N ALA A 135 9.38 10.62 -7.10
CA ALA A 135 9.89 11.88 -7.61
C ALA A 135 11.38 11.74 -7.98
N TYR A 136 11.64 10.87 -8.94
CA TYR A 136 12.98 10.53 -9.38
C TYR A 136 13.02 10.42 -10.91
N GLU A 137 14.21 10.54 -11.48
CA GLU A 137 14.38 10.40 -12.91
C GLU A 137 14.10 8.96 -13.42
N ALA A 138 13.94 8.82 -14.73
CA ALA A 138 13.69 7.51 -15.32
C ALA A 138 14.88 6.57 -15.11
N LEU A 139 14.62 5.40 -14.55
CA LEU A 139 15.61 4.36 -14.31
C LEU A 139 15.70 3.40 -15.50
N ALA A 140 16.92 3.04 -15.89
CA ALA A 140 17.17 2.02 -16.89
C ALA A 140 16.93 0.61 -16.32
N ASP A 141 17.43 0.38 -15.10
CA ASP A 141 17.16 -0.81 -14.30
C ASP A 141 17.38 -0.50 -12.81
N ALA A 142 16.82 -1.31 -11.91
CA ALA A 142 17.05 -1.20 -10.49
C ALA A 142 16.75 -2.54 -9.80
N THR A 143 17.35 -2.77 -8.64
CA THR A 143 17.06 -3.94 -7.81
C THR A 143 17.29 -3.64 -6.34
N GLY A 144 16.65 -4.39 -5.45
CA GLY A 144 16.91 -4.30 -4.02
C GLY A 144 18.36 -4.67 -3.70
N LEU A 145 18.93 -3.94 -2.74
CA LEU A 145 20.26 -4.16 -2.16
C LEU A 145 20.10 -4.31 -0.65
N SER A 146 20.83 -5.25 -0.09
CA SER A 146 21.00 -5.32 1.37
C SER A 146 22.49 -5.38 1.68
N SER A 147 22.98 -4.42 2.44
CA SER A 147 24.35 -4.36 2.93
C SER A 147 24.36 -3.91 4.39
N GLU A 148 25.49 -4.08 5.07
CA GLU A 148 25.65 -3.65 6.46
C GLU A 148 25.36 -2.13 6.66
N GLN A 149 25.79 -1.30 5.70
CA GLN A 149 25.59 0.15 5.74
C GLN A 149 24.22 0.60 5.17
N CYS A 150 23.60 -0.23 4.35
CA CYS A 150 22.29 0.05 3.73
C CYS A 150 21.47 -1.24 3.65
N PRO A 151 20.82 -1.63 4.75
CA PRO A 151 20.12 -2.93 4.82
C PRO A 151 18.92 -3.03 3.86
N GLU A 152 18.31 -1.92 3.50
CA GLU A 152 17.11 -1.85 2.65
C GLU A 152 17.29 -0.85 1.50
N GLY A 153 18.43 -0.92 0.83
CA GLY A 153 18.75 -0.06 -0.29
C GLY A 153 18.20 -0.55 -1.62
N VAL A 154 18.29 0.30 -2.60
CA VAL A 154 18.04 0.01 -4.00
C VAL A 154 19.25 0.45 -4.81
N VAL A 155 19.82 -0.47 -5.57
CA VAL A 155 20.79 -0.13 -6.62
C VAL A 155 20.02 0.22 -7.88
N ALA A 156 20.25 1.39 -8.42
CA ALA A 156 19.57 1.91 -9.60
C ALA A 156 20.59 2.36 -10.65
N VAL A 157 20.27 2.10 -11.90
CA VAL A 157 21.04 2.56 -13.06
C VAL A 157 20.25 3.67 -13.77
N THR A 158 20.84 4.84 -13.86
CA THR A 158 20.34 5.96 -14.64
C THR A 158 21.30 6.21 -15.77
N LYS A 159 20.85 6.30 -17.00
CA LYS A 159 21.72 6.51 -18.16
C LYS A 159 23.12 5.87 -18.00
N ASP A 160 24.11 6.63 -17.50
CA ASP A 160 25.49 6.23 -17.40
C ASP A 160 25.99 6.13 -15.93
N GLU A 161 25.07 6.26 -14.94
CA GLU A 161 25.43 6.27 -13.51
C GLU A 161 24.79 5.09 -12.77
N LEU A 162 25.58 4.52 -11.88
CA LEU A 162 25.10 3.60 -10.85
C LEU A 162 24.87 4.37 -9.56
N ARG A 163 23.68 4.26 -9.00
CA ARG A 163 23.32 4.93 -7.75
C ARG A 163 22.78 3.94 -6.74
N VAL A 164 23.13 4.16 -5.48
CA VAL A 164 22.48 3.48 -4.36
C VAL A 164 21.55 4.49 -3.70
N VAL A 165 20.28 4.15 -3.65
CA VAL A 165 19.24 5.02 -3.08
C VAL A 165 18.53 4.30 -1.93
N LEU A 166 18.14 5.07 -0.93
CA LEU A 166 17.33 4.61 0.19
C LEU A 166 15.94 5.26 0.09
N VAL A 167 14.90 4.47 0.32
CA VAL A 167 13.54 4.98 0.44
C VAL A 167 13.21 5.07 1.93
N GLU A 168 13.17 6.27 2.47
CA GLU A 168 13.03 6.50 3.91
C GLU A 168 11.62 6.23 4.46
N GLY A 169 10.58 6.29 3.63
CA GLY A 169 9.21 6.06 4.08
C GLY A 169 8.29 5.52 2.99
N LEU A 170 7.40 4.61 3.39
CA LEU A 170 6.34 4.07 2.56
C LEU A 170 5.01 4.72 2.93
N GLY A 171 4.64 5.74 2.18
CA GLY A 171 3.39 6.46 2.35
C GLY A 171 3.42 7.37 3.59
N GLU A 172 2.90 8.56 3.45
CA GLU A 172 2.60 9.40 4.61
C GLU A 172 1.31 8.86 5.24
N THR A 173 1.41 8.32 6.43
CA THR A 173 0.24 8.05 7.26
C THR A 173 -0.16 9.37 7.90
N PHE A 174 -1.29 9.91 7.48
CA PHE A 174 -1.87 11.03 8.20
C PHE A 174 -2.28 10.58 9.61
N ASN A 175 -1.77 11.24 10.62
CA ASN A 175 -2.34 11.13 11.94
C ASN A 175 -3.69 11.85 11.89
N SER A 176 -4.77 11.12 12.14
CA SER A 176 -6.10 11.70 12.18
C SER A 176 -6.65 11.58 13.60
N THR A 177 -7.10 12.71 14.13
CA THR A 177 -7.88 12.77 15.37
C THR A 177 -9.27 13.25 15.00
N ALA A 178 -10.29 12.50 15.38
CA ALA A 178 -11.68 12.90 15.15
C ALA A 178 -12.21 13.60 16.40
N ALA A 179 -12.64 14.84 16.24
CA ALA A 179 -13.37 15.58 17.26
C ALA A 179 -14.84 15.65 16.85
N PRO A 180 -15.78 15.17 17.68
CA PRO A 180 -17.19 15.29 17.38
C PRO A 180 -17.62 16.77 17.44
N LEU A 181 -18.34 17.21 16.41
CA LEU A 181 -18.93 18.53 16.35
C LEU A 181 -20.41 18.47 16.76
N SER A 182 -20.95 19.57 17.27
CA SER A 182 -22.35 19.66 17.72
C SER A 182 -23.30 19.90 16.55
N TYR A 183 -22.85 20.67 15.56
CA TYR A 183 -23.64 21.07 14.39
C TYR A 183 -22.86 20.88 13.08
N THR A 184 -23.49 21.22 11.96
CA THR A 184 -22.86 21.09 10.66
C THR A 184 -21.73 22.11 10.49
N PRO A 185 -20.47 21.67 10.25
CA PRO A 185 -19.36 22.60 10.02
C PRO A 185 -19.56 23.38 8.72
N ARG A 186 -19.25 24.66 8.74
CA ARG A 186 -19.34 25.57 7.61
C ARG A 186 -18.00 26.05 7.11
N ASP A 187 -17.13 26.39 8.06
CA ASP A 187 -15.81 26.92 7.75
C ASP A 187 -14.89 26.67 8.93
N PHE A 188 -13.58 26.72 8.69
CA PHE A 188 -12.60 26.59 9.74
C PHE A 188 -11.38 27.48 9.47
N VAL A 189 -10.72 27.90 10.53
CA VAL A 189 -9.46 28.67 10.50
C VAL A 189 -8.45 28.00 11.41
N VAL A 190 -7.22 27.90 10.93
CA VAL A 190 -6.09 27.38 11.71
C VAL A 190 -5.26 28.55 12.17
N ASP A 191 -5.06 28.67 13.49
CA ASP A 191 -4.11 29.60 14.11
C ASP A 191 -2.82 28.82 14.40
N GLU A 192 -1.82 29.02 13.55
CA GLU A 192 -0.52 28.33 13.64
C GLU A 192 0.29 28.75 14.87
N ASP A 193 0.14 30.01 15.31
CA ASP A 193 0.87 30.57 16.45
C ASP A 193 0.40 29.95 17.76
N ARG A 194 -0.89 29.76 17.89
CA ARG A 194 -1.54 29.17 19.08
C ARG A 194 -1.84 27.69 18.94
N LYS A 195 -1.57 27.10 17.76
CA LYS A 195 -1.88 25.70 17.44
C LYS A 195 -3.36 25.35 17.69
N LEU A 196 -4.25 26.24 17.33
CA LEU A 196 -5.70 26.08 17.52
C LEU A 196 -6.40 25.99 16.15
N VAL A 197 -7.47 25.21 16.12
CA VAL A 197 -8.40 25.16 15.00
C VAL A 197 -9.75 25.69 15.48
N ALA A 198 -10.21 26.81 14.91
CA ALA A 198 -11.54 27.36 15.15
C ALA A 198 -12.49 26.88 14.07
N VAL A 199 -13.61 26.27 14.44
CA VAL A 199 -14.62 25.75 13.50
C VAL A 199 -15.92 26.52 13.70
N ILE A 200 -16.49 27.01 12.59
CA ILE A 200 -17.82 27.62 12.58
C ILE A 200 -18.82 26.54 12.24
N GLU A 201 -19.79 26.34 13.15
CA GLU A 201 -20.85 25.36 13.00
C GLU A 201 -22.21 26.09 12.80
N ALA A 202 -23.10 25.49 12.01
CA ALA A 202 -24.46 26.00 11.81
C ALA A 202 -25.49 24.90 12.02
N GLU A 203 -26.48 25.17 12.84
CA GLU A 203 -27.66 24.32 12.99
C GLU A 203 -28.68 24.60 11.90
N HIS A 204 -28.98 23.59 11.10
CA HIS A 204 -30.06 23.66 10.10
C HIS A 204 -31.38 23.25 10.72
N GLY A 205 -32.24 24.21 10.94
CA GLY A 205 -33.60 24.01 11.46
C GLY A 205 -33.86 24.57 12.84
N ALA A 206 -32.90 25.23 13.45
CA ALA A 206 -33.19 26.09 14.60
C ALA A 206 -34.17 27.19 14.18
N ARG A 207 -35.44 27.01 14.51
CA ARG A 207 -36.42 28.12 14.48
C ARG A 207 -35.92 29.14 15.46
N GLY A 208 -35.55 30.31 14.96
CA GLY A 208 -35.10 31.42 15.80
C GLY A 208 -36.06 31.65 16.95
N VAL A 209 -35.61 31.31 18.14
CA VAL A 209 -36.29 31.76 19.38
C VAL A 209 -36.06 33.28 19.45
N ARG A 210 -37.10 34.04 19.18
CA ARG A 210 -37.11 35.47 19.43
C ARG A 210 -36.97 35.69 20.95
N GLY A 211 -35.89 36.27 21.31
CA GLY A 211 -35.68 37.13 22.47
C GLY A 211 -36.01 36.54 23.83
N GLY A 212 -35.00 36.22 24.57
CA GLY A 212 -35.01 36.04 26.03
C GLY A 212 -33.57 36.06 26.53
N ASP A 213 -33.28 37.09 27.30
CA ASP A 213 -31.99 37.37 27.92
C ASP A 213 -31.28 36.17 28.50
N GLY A 214 -29.96 36.09 28.26
CA GLY A 214 -29.12 35.37 29.22
C GLY A 214 -27.98 34.54 28.63
N ALA A 215 -26.80 35.07 28.83
CA ALA A 215 -25.52 34.37 28.97
C ALA A 215 -24.93 33.64 27.76
N ALA A 216 -24.04 34.35 27.11
CA ALA A 216 -23.00 33.79 26.26
C ALA A 216 -22.12 32.78 27.04
N GLY A 217 -22.29 31.53 26.76
CA GLY A 217 -21.34 30.48 27.11
C GLY A 217 -20.47 30.16 25.91
N ALA A 218 -19.42 30.92 25.70
CA ALA A 218 -18.39 30.55 24.76
C ALA A 218 -17.60 29.37 25.32
N GLY A 219 -17.98 28.17 24.98
CA GLY A 219 -17.18 26.96 25.22
C GLY A 219 -16.10 26.85 24.13
N ALA A 220 -14.98 27.53 24.32
CA ALA A 220 -13.79 27.24 23.56
C ALA A 220 -13.15 25.97 24.11
N SER A 221 -13.39 24.83 23.48
CA SER A 221 -12.59 23.65 23.72
C SER A 221 -11.31 23.78 22.94
N GLY A 222 -10.25 24.30 23.57
CA GLY A 222 -8.90 24.28 23.04
C GLY A 222 -8.37 22.87 23.04
N MET A 223 -7.99 22.40 21.89
CA MET A 223 -7.22 21.19 21.76
C MET A 223 -5.76 21.60 21.54
N ASP A 224 -4.93 21.39 22.59
CA ASP A 224 -3.49 21.52 22.47
C ASP A 224 -2.94 20.30 21.72
N VAL A 225 -2.24 20.55 20.63
CA VAL A 225 -1.55 19.51 19.84
C VAL A 225 -0.10 19.47 20.32
N ASP A 226 0.14 18.90 21.50
CA ASP A 226 1.49 18.56 21.92
C ASP A 226 1.80 17.13 21.45
N GLY A 227 2.76 17.05 20.49
CA GLY A 227 3.32 15.80 20.06
C GLY A 227 4.37 15.30 21.06
N GLU A 228 3.97 14.40 21.92
CA GLU A 228 4.91 13.61 22.71
C GLU A 228 4.58 12.12 22.58
N SER A 229 5.54 11.38 22.06
CA SER A 229 5.56 9.94 21.98
C SER A 229 5.68 9.35 23.38
N GLY A 230 4.58 8.87 23.96
CA GLY A 230 4.55 8.16 25.22
C GLY A 230 4.04 6.73 25.03
N ALA A 231 4.94 5.77 25.15
CA ALA A 231 4.60 4.36 25.31
C ALA A 231 3.86 4.17 26.63
N GLY A 232 2.57 3.86 26.59
CA GLY A 232 1.76 3.57 27.75
C GLY A 232 1.36 2.09 27.80
N ALA A 233 1.94 1.37 28.75
CA ALA A 233 1.62 -0.02 29.04
C ALA A 233 0.15 -0.18 29.48
N ALA A 234 -0.54 -1.14 28.90
CA ALA A 234 -1.86 -1.57 29.32
C ALA A 234 -1.75 -2.35 30.64
N ALA A 235 -2.31 -1.81 31.69
CA ALA A 235 -2.56 -2.54 32.94
C ALA A 235 -3.88 -3.31 32.79
N ALA A 236 -3.78 -4.63 32.84
CA ALA A 236 -4.93 -5.52 33.00
C ALA A 236 -5.53 -5.34 34.37
N ASN A 237 -6.81 -5.01 34.47
CA ASN A 237 -7.56 -5.08 35.71
C ASN A 237 -8.50 -6.28 35.66
N GLY A 238 -8.08 -7.34 36.34
CA GLY A 238 -8.93 -8.48 36.62
C GLY A 238 -9.94 -8.13 37.69
N ASN A 239 -11.19 -8.44 37.44
CA ASN A 239 -12.17 -8.52 38.51
C ASN A 239 -12.84 -9.89 38.45
N GLY A 240 -12.50 -10.71 39.44
CA GLY A 240 -13.17 -11.96 39.74
C GLY A 240 -14.39 -11.72 40.62
N ASN A 241 -15.41 -12.51 40.39
CA ASN A 241 -16.43 -12.97 41.33
C ASN A 241 -17.09 -14.15 40.63
N GLY A 242 -17.13 -15.34 41.17
CA GLY A 242 -17.51 -15.85 42.46
C GLY A 242 -18.98 -16.32 42.43
N ALA A 243 -19.19 -17.54 42.09
CA ALA A 243 -20.09 -18.50 42.69
C ALA A 243 -20.08 -19.81 41.84
#